data_29800339bc2d09efc0e1e95e50034e5a
#
_entry.id   29800339bc2d09efc0e1e95e50034e5a
#
_cell.length_a   1.000
_cell.length_b   1.000
_cell.length_c   1.000
_cell.angle_alpha   90.00
_cell.angle_beta   90.00
_cell.angle_gamma   90.00
#
_symmetry.space_group_name_H-M   'P 1'
#
loop_
_entity.id
_entity.type
_entity.pdbx_description
1 polymer ?
#
loop_
_entity_poly.entity_id
_entity_poly.type
_entity_poly.pdbx_seq_one_letter_code
_entity_poly.pdbx_strand_id
1 'polypeptide(L)'
;MNSPTTARDSSSPTRIVARSSMMDWIRACGLSGLAGMKIDKEELRRRLSMPQYLRLAMLDSIKKKDVDGGDEHFRSRSSDYDGTVPQSPIVVFINSRSGGRHGPVLKERLQQLISEEQVAGGDGTVGWVLGCLGELHQKGRDPVPPVAVIPLGTGNDLSRSYGWGGSFPFAWKSAIKRTLHQATTGPICRLDSWHVVLQMPGGEVIDPPHSLKATEECHFDQTLEIDGGIPDKVNCYGGVFYNYFSIGMDAQVAYGFHHLRNEKPYLAQGPITNKIIYSSYSCTQGWFLTPCVSDPSLRGLKNILRMYIKKARCSEWEQIPVPRSVRAIVALNLHNYGSGRNPWGKLKPEYLEKRGFVEAHADDGLLEIFGLKQGWHASFVMVELISAKHIAQASSIRLEIRGGEWKDVFMQMDGEPWKQPMSSEYSTFLEIKRVPYQSLMINRE
;
A
#
# COMPACT_ATOMS: atom_id res chain seq x y z
N MET A 1 -59.48 16.91 -26.35
CA MET A 1 -58.25 16.21 -26.73
C MET A 1 -57.19 16.56 -25.69
N ASN A 2 -56.97 15.65 -24.78
CA ASN A 2 -56.12 15.86 -23.60
C ASN A 2 -54.71 15.38 -23.91
N SER A 3 -53.70 16.24 -23.66
CA SER A 3 -52.30 15.89 -23.65
C SER A 3 -51.84 15.68 -22.20
N PRO A 4 -51.09 14.63 -21.88
CA PRO A 4 -50.62 14.42 -20.52
C PRO A 4 -49.29 15.15 -20.22
N THR A 5 -49.28 15.81 -19.11
CA THR A 5 -48.12 16.47 -18.46
C THR A 5 -47.17 15.43 -17.91
N THR A 6 -45.96 15.43 -18.41
CA THR A 6 -44.85 14.64 -17.84
C THR A 6 -44.24 15.39 -16.67
N ALA A 7 -44.31 14.79 -15.49
CA ALA A 7 -43.58 15.24 -14.30
C ALA A 7 -42.08 14.98 -14.45
N ARG A 8 -41.25 16.01 -14.30
CA ARG A 8 -39.80 15.94 -14.19
C ARG A 8 -39.43 15.56 -12.76
N ASP A 9 -38.89 14.38 -12.63
CA ASP A 9 -38.30 13.92 -11.36
C ASP A 9 -36.88 14.48 -11.28
N SER A 10 -36.68 15.46 -10.38
CA SER A 10 -35.39 16.07 -10.10
C SER A 10 -34.74 15.38 -8.89
N SER A 11 -34.07 14.27 -9.15
CA SER A 11 -33.22 13.65 -8.12
C SER A 11 -31.80 14.23 -8.18
N SER A 12 -31.44 15.01 -7.18
CA SER A 12 -30.14 15.69 -7.06
C SER A 12 -29.00 14.70 -6.76
N PRO A 13 -27.78 14.91 -7.35
CA PRO A 13 -26.65 14.00 -7.21
C PRO A 13 -25.94 14.01 -5.84
N THR A 14 -26.35 14.89 -4.93
CA THR A 14 -25.70 15.06 -3.62
C THR A 14 -25.96 13.94 -2.59
N ARG A 15 -26.93 13.04 -2.85
CA ARG A 15 -27.28 11.96 -1.90
C ARG A 15 -26.40 10.72 -1.97
N ILE A 16 -25.67 10.48 -3.06
CA ILE A 16 -24.90 9.24 -3.25
C ILE A 16 -23.54 9.27 -2.53
N VAL A 17 -22.87 10.42 -2.51
CA VAL A 17 -21.55 10.57 -1.84
C VAL A 17 -21.66 10.47 -0.30
N ALA A 18 -22.77 10.95 0.28
CA ALA A 18 -23.03 10.86 1.71
C ALA A 18 -23.33 9.40 2.17
N ARG A 19 -23.86 8.55 1.30
CA ARG A 19 -24.19 7.14 1.65
C ARG A 19 -22.95 6.26 1.75
N SER A 20 -21.97 6.39 0.88
CA SER A 20 -20.74 5.59 0.93
C SER A 20 -19.93 5.89 2.20
N SER A 21 -19.72 7.16 2.53
CA SER A 21 -19.02 7.59 3.74
C SER A 21 -19.75 7.18 5.04
N MET A 22 -21.08 7.18 5.05
CA MET A 22 -21.88 6.77 6.21
C MET A 22 -21.88 5.24 6.37
N MET A 23 -21.89 4.46 5.29
CA MET A 23 -21.77 3.00 5.35
C MET A 23 -20.38 2.55 5.80
N ASP A 24 -19.31 3.22 5.34
CA ASP A 24 -17.95 2.97 5.82
C ASP A 24 -17.82 3.31 7.31
N TRP A 25 -18.48 4.38 7.78
CA TRP A 25 -18.52 4.73 9.20
C TRP A 25 -19.30 3.69 10.01
N ILE A 26 -20.46 3.21 9.50
CA ILE A 26 -21.27 2.17 10.13
C ILE A 26 -20.50 0.84 10.18
N ARG A 27 -19.78 0.46 9.11
CA ARG A 27 -18.90 -0.72 9.08
C ARG A 27 -17.73 -0.58 10.05
N ALA A 28 -17.06 0.57 10.05
CA ALA A 28 -15.96 0.87 10.98
C ALA A 28 -16.41 0.84 12.45
N CYS A 29 -17.66 1.20 12.72
CA CYS A 29 -18.26 1.12 14.05
C CYS A 29 -18.68 -0.31 14.45
N GLY A 30 -18.61 -1.28 13.55
CA GLY A 30 -18.97 -2.69 13.82
C GLY A 30 -20.44 -2.91 14.17
N LEU A 31 -21.34 -2.05 13.63
CA LEU A 31 -22.78 -2.12 13.88
C LEU A 31 -23.47 -3.25 13.10
N SER A 32 -22.81 -3.86 12.14
CA SER A 32 -23.31 -5.02 11.41
C SER A 32 -22.73 -6.31 12.01
N GLY A 33 -23.47 -6.97 12.87
CA GLY A 33 -23.23 -8.35 13.31
C GLY A 33 -22.75 -8.58 14.75
N LEU A 34 -22.06 -7.63 15.40
CA LEU A 34 -21.55 -7.80 16.78
C LEU A 34 -22.18 -6.84 17.80
N ALA A 35 -23.29 -6.21 17.48
CA ALA A 35 -23.94 -5.19 18.30
C ALA A 35 -24.42 -5.68 19.69
N GLY A 36 -24.38 -6.98 19.95
CA GLY A 36 -24.80 -7.59 21.22
C GLY A 36 -23.72 -8.37 21.98
N MET A 37 -22.51 -8.53 21.40
CA MET A 37 -21.49 -9.39 22.03
C MET A 37 -20.76 -8.64 23.15
N LYS A 38 -21.01 -9.05 24.40
CA LYS A 38 -20.29 -8.54 25.57
C LYS A 38 -18.95 -9.25 25.69
N ILE A 39 -17.87 -8.60 25.21
CA ILE A 39 -16.51 -9.13 25.31
C ILE A 39 -16.00 -8.89 26.74
N ASP A 40 -15.75 -9.96 27.48
CA ASP A 40 -15.14 -9.89 28.80
C ASP A 40 -13.70 -9.39 28.70
N LYS A 41 -13.35 -8.43 29.56
CA LYS A 41 -12.03 -7.79 29.50
C LYS A 41 -10.92 -8.72 30.00
N GLU A 42 -11.17 -9.44 31.07
CA GLU A 42 -10.14 -10.27 31.70
C GLU A 42 -9.90 -11.57 30.90
N GLU A 43 -10.96 -12.12 30.31
CA GLU A 43 -10.82 -13.24 29.39
C GLU A 43 -10.02 -12.85 28.14
N LEU A 44 -10.36 -11.69 27.52
CA LEU A 44 -9.61 -11.17 26.38
C LEU A 44 -8.15 -10.93 26.76
N ARG A 45 -7.88 -10.33 27.92
CA ARG A 45 -6.53 -10.07 28.41
C ARG A 45 -5.73 -11.36 28.56
N ARG A 46 -6.31 -12.41 29.16
CA ARG A 46 -5.63 -13.72 29.31
C ARG A 46 -5.26 -14.32 27.96
N ARG A 47 -6.16 -14.23 26.99
CA ARG A 47 -5.91 -14.75 25.62
C ARG A 47 -4.80 -14.03 24.89
N LEU A 48 -4.68 -12.70 25.08
CA LEU A 48 -3.76 -11.83 24.35
C LEU A 48 -2.41 -11.63 25.04
N SER A 49 -2.33 -11.88 26.36
CA SER A 49 -1.12 -11.63 27.15
C SER A 49 0.01 -12.53 26.66
N MET A 50 1.18 -11.92 26.49
CA MET A 50 2.38 -12.65 26.12
C MET A 50 2.96 -13.35 27.35
N PRO A 51 3.32 -14.64 27.27
CA PRO A 51 3.99 -15.36 28.38
C PRO A 51 5.29 -14.66 28.79
N GLN A 52 5.63 -14.78 30.08
CA GLN A 52 6.80 -14.10 30.63
C GLN A 52 8.11 -14.50 29.92
N TYR A 53 8.28 -15.81 29.65
CA TYR A 53 9.48 -16.29 28.95
C TYR A 53 9.63 -15.66 27.57
N LEU A 54 8.53 -15.48 26.81
CA LEU A 54 8.55 -14.86 25.49
C LEU A 54 8.86 -13.36 25.56
N ARG A 55 8.35 -12.65 26.59
CA ARG A 55 8.69 -11.24 26.85
C ARG A 55 10.18 -11.07 27.15
N LEU A 56 10.72 -11.93 28.01
CA LEU A 56 12.14 -11.90 28.35
C LEU A 56 13.02 -12.22 27.14
N ALA A 57 12.64 -13.23 26.34
CA ALA A 57 13.32 -13.54 25.09
C ALA A 57 13.35 -12.37 24.11
N MET A 58 12.21 -11.70 23.92
CA MET A 58 12.13 -10.49 23.08
C MET A 58 13.01 -9.36 23.61
N LEU A 59 12.97 -9.08 24.91
CA LEU A 59 13.78 -8.02 25.52
C LEU A 59 15.27 -8.28 25.35
N ASP A 60 15.71 -9.52 25.53
CA ASP A 60 17.10 -9.89 25.36
C ASP A 60 17.56 -9.83 23.91
N SER A 61 16.75 -10.32 22.97
CA SER A 61 17.02 -10.19 21.53
C SER A 61 17.15 -8.71 21.12
N ILE A 62 16.27 -7.83 21.63
CA ILE A 62 16.32 -6.39 21.36
C ILE A 62 17.59 -5.77 21.95
N LYS A 63 17.95 -6.08 23.21
CA LYS A 63 19.13 -5.56 23.88
C LYS A 63 20.43 -5.99 23.19
N LYS A 64 20.51 -7.27 22.83
CA LYS A 64 21.67 -7.86 22.16
C LYS A 64 21.72 -7.50 20.67
N LYS A 65 20.64 -6.95 20.11
CA LYS A 65 20.45 -6.74 18.64
C LYS A 65 20.68 -8.03 17.85
N ASP A 66 20.29 -9.15 18.42
CA ASP A 66 20.46 -10.48 17.87
C ASP A 66 19.14 -11.25 17.96
N VAL A 67 18.71 -11.84 16.85
CA VAL A 67 17.45 -12.59 16.75
C VAL A 67 17.44 -13.80 17.68
N ASP A 68 18.59 -14.43 17.88
CA ASP A 68 18.76 -15.62 18.71
C ASP A 68 19.13 -15.29 20.17
N GLY A 69 19.29 -14.00 20.48
CA GLY A 69 19.72 -13.51 21.78
C GLY A 69 18.82 -13.88 22.97
N GLY A 70 17.60 -14.35 22.70
CA GLY A 70 16.60 -14.77 23.69
C GLY A 70 16.42 -16.29 23.82
N ASP A 71 17.16 -17.11 23.10
CA ASP A 71 16.97 -18.58 23.04
C ASP A 71 17.07 -19.30 24.40
N GLU A 72 17.84 -18.74 25.32
CA GLU A 72 17.97 -19.30 26.68
C GLU A 72 16.63 -19.36 27.43
N HIS A 73 15.75 -18.36 27.20
CA HIS A 73 14.43 -18.28 27.82
C HIS A 73 13.47 -19.37 27.30
N PHE A 74 13.67 -19.86 26.08
CA PHE A 74 12.91 -20.99 25.54
C PHE A 74 13.33 -22.32 26.14
N ARG A 75 14.61 -22.49 26.45
CA ARG A 75 15.16 -23.72 27.07
C ARG A 75 14.74 -23.85 28.52
N SER A 76 14.62 -22.74 29.24
CA SER A 76 14.20 -22.68 30.65
C SER A 76 12.69 -22.95 30.85
N ARG A 77 11.90 -23.12 29.79
CA ARG A 77 10.45 -23.26 29.80
C ARG A 77 9.94 -24.51 30.53
N SER A 78 10.78 -25.51 30.75
CA SER A 78 10.32 -26.85 31.18
C SER A 78 9.92 -26.97 32.65
N SER A 79 10.19 -25.96 33.51
CA SER A 79 9.99 -26.10 34.96
C SER A 79 8.81 -25.33 35.57
N ASP A 80 8.29 -24.26 34.93
CA ASP A 80 7.36 -23.32 35.59
C ASP A 80 6.00 -23.14 34.86
N TYR A 81 5.60 -24.05 34.02
CA TYR A 81 4.40 -23.86 33.21
C TYR A 81 3.13 -24.35 33.93
N ASP A 82 2.44 -23.44 34.62
CA ASP A 82 1.04 -23.61 35.01
C ASP A 82 0.16 -23.55 33.75
N GLY A 83 -0.30 -24.68 33.32
CA GLY A 83 -1.13 -25.16 32.20
C GLY A 83 -1.98 -24.23 31.31
N THR A 84 -1.93 -22.91 31.46
CA THR A 84 -2.72 -21.97 30.67
C THR A 84 -1.89 -21.25 29.60
N VAL A 85 -1.63 -21.95 28.49
CA VAL A 85 -1.03 -21.32 27.29
C VAL A 85 -1.97 -20.23 26.79
N PRO A 86 -1.54 -18.95 26.66
CA PRO A 86 -2.34 -17.96 25.97
C PRO A 86 -2.57 -18.41 24.54
N GLN A 87 -3.84 -18.44 24.13
CA GLN A 87 -4.23 -19.00 22.83
C GLN A 87 -3.73 -18.16 21.64
N SER A 88 -3.48 -16.87 21.84
CA SER A 88 -3.12 -15.94 20.76
C SER A 88 -2.36 -14.73 21.32
N PRO A 89 -1.09 -14.89 21.73
CA PRO A 89 -0.29 -13.74 22.20
C PRO A 89 -0.14 -12.73 21.05
N ILE A 90 -0.34 -11.46 21.36
CA ILE A 90 -0.36 -10.38 20.37
C ILE A 90 0.80 -9.41 20.63
N VAL A 91 1.46 -8.95 19.56
CA VAL A 91 2.34 -7.78 19.56
C VAL A 91 1.70 -6.69 18.72
N VAL A 92 1.64 -5.47 19.25
CA VAL A 92 1.06 -4.33 18.53
C VAL A 92 2.15 -3.30 18.25
N PHE A 93 2.44 -3.02 17.01
CA PHE A 93 3.38 -2.00 16.59
C PHE A 93 2.67 -0.65 16.39
N ILE A 94 3.08 0.50 16.99
CA ILE A 94 2.50 1.85 16.86
C ILE A 94 3.57 2.88 16.46
N ASN A 95 3.40 3.56 15.32
CA ASN A 95 4.23 4.71 14.98
C ASN A 95 3.65 6.00 15.59
N SER A 96 4.32 6.57 16.57
CA SER A 96 3.89 7.78 17.28
C SER A 96 3.72 9.01 16.37
N ARG A 97 4.34 9.01 15.18
CA ARG A 97 4.27 10.10 14.19
C ARG A 97 3.14 9.92 13.18
N SER A 98 2.51 8.74 13.14
CA SER A 98 1.42 8.41 12.21
C SER A 98 0.06 8.89 12.72
N GLY A 99 -0.88 9.14 11.81
CA GLY A 99 -2.29 9.37 12.13
C GLY A 99 -2.61 10.64 12.92
N GLY A 100 -1.83 11.72 12.78
CA GLY A 100 -2.21 13.00 13.36
C GLY A 100 -2.29 13.00 14.90
N ARG A 101 -1.33 12.40 15.59
CA ARG A 101 -1.23 12.29 17.07
C ARG A 101 -2.16 11.28 17.74
N HIS A 102 -2.85 10.43 16.99
CA HIS A 102 -3.70 9.37 17.58
C HIS A 102 -2.90 8.18 18.13
N GLY A 103 -1.66 7.99 17.69
CA GLY A 103 -0.77 6.93 18.18
C GLY A 103 -0.63 6.88 19.69
N PRO A 104 -0.27 7.98 20.38
CA PRO A 104 -0.17 8.01 21.85
C PRO A 104 -1.47 7.64 22.58
N VAL A 105 -2.61 8.14 22.11
CA VAL A 105 -3.93 7.81 22.69
C VAL A 105 -4.26 6.33 22.52
N LEU A 106 -3.93 5.75 21.37
CA LEU A 106 -4.11 4.32 21.13
C LEU A 106 -3.18 3.50 22.04
N LYS A 107 -1.92 3.91 22.17
CA LYS A 107 -0.94 3.28 23.06
C LYS A 107 -1.46 3.21 24.50
N GLU A 108 -1.87 4.32 25.08
CA GLU A 108 -2.40 4.40 26.44
C GLU A 108 -3.61 3.46 26.65
N ARG A 109 -4.54 3.43 25.68
CA ARG A 109 -5.71 2.55 25.75
C ARG A 109 -5.36 1.07 25.62
N LEU A 110 -4.37 0.73 24.79
CA LEU A 110 -3.89 -0.64 24.65
C LEU A 110 -3.18 -1.12 25.91
N GLN A 111 -2.38 -0.28 26.55
CA GLN A 111 -1.69 -0.56 27.82
C GLN A 111 -2.66 -0.88 28.98
N GLN A 112 -3.91 -0.42 28.89
CA GLN A 112 -4.98 -0.81 29.83
C GLN A 112 -5.50 -2.24 29.64
N LEU A 113 -5.21 -2.87 28.50
CA LEU A 113 -5.67 -4.21 28.10
C LEU A 113 -4.54 -5.24 27.99
N ILE A 114 -3.39 -4.83 27.49
CA ILE A 114 -2.20 -5.66 27.27
C ILE A 114 -0.98 -4.97 27.91
N SER A 115 0.12 -5.70 28.14
CA SER A 115 1.31 -5.12 28.75
C SER A 115 1.95 -4.02 27.91
N GLU A 116 2.71 -3.12 28.53
CA GLU A 116 3.38 -1.98 27.84
C GLU A 116 4.32 -2.43 26.73
N GLU A 117 4.93 -3.58 26.87
CA GLU A 117 5.94 -4.14 25.98
C GLU A 117 5.37 -4.64 24.65
N GLN A 118 4.03 -4.73 24.51
CA GLN A 118 3.35 -5.32 23.36
C GLN A 118 2.86 -4.30 22.32
N VAL A 119 3.29 -3.01 22.35
CA VAL A 119 2.60 -1.95 21.55
C VAL A 119 3.48 -1.08 20.66
N ALA A 120 3.30 -1.12 19.32
CA ALA A 120 3.96 -0.25 18.31
C ALA A 120 3.30 -0.21 16.90
N GLY A 121 3.03 0.91 16.15
CA GLY A 121 2.83 0.97 14.67
C GLY A 121 1.80 1.84 13.92
N GLY A 122 1.99 2.18 12.62
CA GLY A 122 1.13 2.87 11.63
C GLY A 122 1.22 2.27 10.22
N ASP A 123 0.52 2.82 9.16
CA ASP A 123 0.43 2.20 7.81
C ASP A 123 1.79 1.96 7.13
N GLY A 124 2.70 2.94 7.14
CA GLY A 124 4.07 2.72 6.69
C GLY A 124 4.82 1.69 7.54
N THR A 125 4.33 1.43 8.76
CA THR A 125 4.84 0.40 9.65
C THR A 125 4.36 -0.99 9.23
N VAL A 126 3.17 -1.14 8.63
CA VAL A 126 2.67 -2.45 8.18
C VAL A 126 3.60 -3.02 7.12
N GLY A 127 3.93 -2.26 6.08
CA GLY A 127 4.89 -2.68 5.05
C GLY A 127 6.26 -3.07 5.64
N TRP A 128 6.76 -2.30 6.60
CA TRP A 128 8.00 -2.63 7.31
C TRP A 128 7.90 -3.94 8.12
N VAL A 129 6.81 -4.14 8.87
CA VAL A 129 6.56 -5.38 9.63
C VAL A 129 6.48 -6.57 8.68
N LEU A 130 5.72 -6.46 7.59
CA LEU A 130 5.59 -7.54 6.60
C LEU A 130 6.94 -7.87 5.96
N GLY A 131 7.77 -6.85 5.67
CA GLY A 131 9.14 -7.03 5.18
C GLY A 131 10.01 -7.82 6.15
N CYS A 132 10.02 -7.44 7.43
CA CYS A 132 10.75 -8.17 8.46
C CYS A 132 10.27 -9.62 8.62
N LEU A 133 8.96 -9.85 8.57
CA LEU A 133 8.39 -11.20 8.64
C LEU A 133 8.79 -12.04 7.40
N GLY A 134 8.82 -11.44 6.22
CA GLY A 134 9.32 -12.08 5.00
C GLY A 134 10.79 -12.47 5.09
N GLU A 135 11.64 -11.59 5.64
CA GLU A 135 13.06 -11.90 5.90
C GLU A 135 13.23 -13.06 6.91
N LEU A 136 12.40 -13.12 7.96
CA LEU A 136 12.42 -14.24 8.90
C LEU A 136 12.06 -15.56 8.23
N HIS A 137 11.01 -15.57 7.39
CA HIS A 137 10.65 -16.75 6.60
C HIS A 137 11.80 -17.20 5.68
N GLN A 138 12.45 -16.28 4.97
CA GLN A 138 13.59 -16.59 4.11
C GLN A 138 14.76 -17.21 4.88
N LYS A 139 14.91 -16.86 6.16
CA LYS A 139 15.90 -17.45 7.09
C LYS A 139 15.42 -18.78 7.72
N GLY A 140 14.31 -19.34 7.26
CA GLY A 140 13.74 -20.59 7.78
C GLY A 140 13.10 -20.47 9.17
N ARG A 141 12.69 -19.24 9.57
CA ARG A 141 12.01 -18.99 10.85
C ARG A 141 10.50 -19.11 10.66
N ASP A 142 9.99 -20.27 10.81
CA ASP A 142 8.57 -20.62 10.69
C ASP A 142 8.01 -21.16 12.01
N PRO A 143 6.71 -20.97 12.30
CA PRO A 143 5.70 -20.24 11.50
C PRO A 143 5.79 -18.72 11.65
N VAL A 144 5.56 -17.99 10.55
CA VAL A 144 5.47 -16.53 10.56
C VAL A 144 4.05 -16.11 11.01
N PRO A 145 3.92 -15.20 11.99
CA PRO A 145 2.61 -14.79 12.49
C PRO A 145 1.82 -13.94 11.48
N PRO A 146 0.48 -14.07 11.44
CA PRO A 146 -0.37 -13.22 10.62
C PRO A 146 -0.51 -11.80 11.20
N VAL A 147 -0.79 -10.83 10.32
CA VAL A 147 -0.86 -9.40 10.65
C VAL A 147 -2.29 -8.87 10.53
N ALA A 148 -2.76 -8.18 11.57
CA ALA A 148 -3.98 -7.37 11.55
C ALA A 148 -3.63 -5.88 11.52
N VAL A 149 -4.50 -5.04 10.97
CA VAL A 149 -4.22 -3.60 10.79
C VAL A 149 -5.18 -2.73 11.59
N ILE A 150 -4.65 -1.78 12.35
CA ILE A 150 -5.43 -0.68 12.93
C ILE A 150 -5.23 0.57 12.07
N PRO A 151 -6.27 1.09 11.39
CA PRO A 151 -6.14 2.16 10.40
C PRO A 151 -5.89 3.53 11.06
N LEU A 152 -4.64 3.96 11.12
CA LEU A 152 -4.21 5.27 11.62
C LEU A 152 -3.70 6.20 10.52
N GLY A 153 -3.36 5.69 9.35
CA GLY A 153 -2.80 6.43 8.22
C GLY A 153 -3.82 7.32 7.50
N THR A 154 -3.38 7.94 6.40
CA THR A 154 -4.22 8.81 5.56
C THR A 154 -5.03 8.02 4.52
N GLY A 155 -4.40 7.07 3.83
CA GLY A 155 -5.03 6.25 2.79
C GLY A 155 -5.75 5.04 3.38
N ASN A 156 -5.01 4.23 4.14
CA ASN A 156 -5.45 2.99 4.77
C ASN A 156 -6.02 1.97 3.77
N ASP A 157 -5.44 1.92 2.56
CA ASP A 157 -5.94 1.06 1.48
C ASP A 157 -5.75 -0.43 1.82
N LEU A 158 -4.60 -0.80 2.42
CA LEU A 158 -4.37 -2.16 2.92
C LEU A 158 -5.38 -2.54 4.02
N SER A 159 -5.60 -1.66 4.99
CA SER A 159 -6.57 -1.85 6.05
C SER A 159 -8.00 -2.04 5.51
N ARG A 160 -8.38 -1.28 4.48
CA ARG A 160 -9.68 -1.38 3.80
C ARG A 160 -9.84 -2.69 3.06
N SER A 161 -8.79 -3.16 2.39
CA SER A 161 -8.81 -4.42 1.62
C SER A 161 -9.03 -5.64 2.51
N TYR A 162 -8.67 -5.56 3.78
CA TYR A 162 -8.88 -6.64 4.76
C TYR A 162 -9.98 -6.31 5.78
N GLY A 163 -10.98 -5.50 5.40
CA GLY A 163 -12.17 -5.25 6.20
C GLY A 163 -11.98 -4.41 7.47
N TRP A 164 -10.75 -3.94 7.77
CA TRP A 164 -10.46 -3.14 8.97
C TRP A 164 -10.92 -1.68 8.86
N GLY A 165 -11.33 -1.24 7.67
CA GLY A 165 -11.86 0.09 7.40
C GLY A 165 -10.79 1.16 7.20
N GLY A 166 -11.24 2.40 7.00
CA GLY A 166 -10.37 3.54 6.67
C GLY A 166 -10.03 4.46 7.82
N SER A 167 -10.58 4.22 9.02
CA SER A 167 -10.32 5.01 10.23
C SER A 167 -10.65 4.23 11.48
N PHE A 168 -9.92 4.49 12.56
CA PHE A 168 -10.18 3.86 13.85
C PHE A 168 -11.14 4.72 14.68
N PRO A 169 -12.25 4.16 15.23
CA PRO A 169 -13.24 4.92 15.98
C PRO A 169 -12.80 5.17 17.43
N PHE A 170 -11.92 6.13 17.65
CA PHE A 170 -11.36 6.45 18.97
C PHE A 170 -12.39 6.85 20.04
N ALA A 171 -13.55 7.38 19.65
CA ALA A 171 -14.61 7.76 20.58
C ALA A 171 -15.21 6.56 21.34
N TRP A 172 -15.05 5.34 20.82
CA TRP A 172 -15.70 4.15 21.35
C TRP A 172 -14.72 3.29 22.17
N LYS A 173 -14.84 3.28 23.49
CA LYS A 173 -14.01 2.44 24.37
C LYS A 173 -14.06 0.94 24.01
N SER A 174 -15.19 0.46 23.48
CA SER A 174 -15.35 -0.92 23.03
C SER A 174 -14.66 -1.26 21.71
N ALA A 175 -14.26 -0.27 20.92
CA ALA A 175 -13.64 -0.50 19.60
C ALA A 175 -12.34 -1.29 19.71
N ILE A 176 -11.47 -0.96 20.67
CA ILE A 176 -10.21 -1.66 20.88
C ILE A 176 -10.44 -3.13 21.23
N LYS A 177 -11.35 -3.43 22.17
CA LYS A 177 -11.66 -4.82 22.55
C LYS A 177 -12.15 -5.63 21.34
N ARG A 178 -13.04 -5.05 20.52
CA ARG A 178 -13.55 -5.71 19.31
C ARG A 178 -12.45 -5.93 18.29
N THR A 179 -11.60 -4.94 18.05
CA THR A 179 -10.46 -5.07 17.12
C THR A 179 -9.52 -6.16 17.57
N LEU A 180 -9.13 -6.19 18.83
CA LEU A 180 -8.25 -7.24 19.36
C LEU A 180 -8.92 -8.63 19.34
N HIS A 181 -10.20 -8.71 19.67
CA HIS A 181 -10.93 -9.98 19.57
C HIS A 181 -10.97 -10.47 18.12
N GLN A 182 -11.30 -9.60 17.16
CA GLN A 182 -11.32 -9.95 15.73
C GLN A 182 -9.94 -10.32 15.20
N ALA A 183 -8.88 -9.70 15.70
CA ALA A 183 -7.51 -10.07 15.35
C ALA A 183 -7.14 -11.50 15.81
N THR A 184 -7.85 -12.08 16.77
CA THR A 184 -7.63 -13.46 17.23
C THR A 184 -8.61 -14.49 16.63
N THR A 185 -9.68 -14.04 16.00
CA THR A 185 -10.76 -14.92 15.50
C THR A 185 -11.02 -14.77 14.01
N GLY A 186 -10.48 -13.73 13.38
CA GLY A 186 -10.67 -13.48 11.94
C GLY A 186 -9.96 -14.52 11.07
N PRO A 187 -10.48 -14.79 9.87
CA PRO A 187 -9.87 -15.70 8.93
C PRO A 187 -8.52 -15.16 8.44
N ILE A 188 -7.59 -16.08 8.17
CA ILE A 188 -6.29 -15.75 7.62
C ILE A 188 -6.39 -15.76 6.10
N CYS A 189 -5.99 -14.66 5.47
CA CYS A 189 -5.88 -14.47 4.03
C CYS A 189 -4.43 -14.24 3.64
N ARG A 190 -4.13 -14.37 2.36
CA ARG A 190 -2.80 -14.15 1.82
C ARG A 190 -2.70 -12.79 1.15
N LEU A 191 -1.47 -12.27 1.09
CA LEU A 191 -1.13 -11.03 0.43
C LEU A 191 0.16 -11.22 -0.35
N ASP A 192 0.12 -10.97 -1.65
CA ASP A 192 1.31 -10.91 -2.48
C ASP A 192 2.14 -9.67 -2.14
N SER A 193 3.44 -9.80 -2.33
CA SER A 193 4.38 -8.69 -2.31
C SER A 193 5.21 -8.69 -3.58
N TRP A 194 5.71 -7.51 -3.96
CA TRP A 194 6.34 -7.29 -5.24
C TRP A 194 7.71 -6.66 -5.07
N HIS A 195 8.72 -7.38 -5.52
CA HIS A 195 10.09 -6.90 -5.53
C HIS A 195 10.33 -5.99 -6.73
N VAL A 196 10.84 -4.81 -6.48
CA VAL A 196 11.27 -3.83 -7.47
C VAL A 196 12.78 -3.85 -7.53
N VAL A 197 13.33 -3.99 -8.72
CA VAL A 197 14.75 -3.78 -9.00
C VAL A 197 14.87 -2.60 -9.97
N LEU A 198 15.59 -1.58 -9.57
CA LEU A 198 15.89 -0.40 -10.38
C LEU A 198 17.37 -0.41 -10.75
N GLN A 199 17.66 -0.38 -12.05
CA GLN A 199 19.00 -0.25 -12.60
C GLN A 199 19.10 1.07 -13.36
N MET A 200 20.06 1.90 -13.03
CA MET A 200 20.27 3.20 -13.65
C MET A 200 21.75 3.41 -13.99
N PRO A 201 22.07 4.30 -14.94
CA PRO A 201 23.46 4.64 -15.27
C PRO A 201 24.24 5.12 -14.04
N GLY A 202 25.49 4.68 -13.92
CA GLY A 202 26.38 5.12 -12.86
C GLY A 202 26.73 6.61 -12.99
N GLY A 203 26.91 7.27 -11.82
CA GLY A 203 27.15 8.71 -11.73
C GLY A 203 25.89 9.54 -11.48
N GLU A 204 24.71 9.03 -11.77
CA GLU A 204 23.45 9.65 -11.36
C GLU A 204 23.15 9.32 -9.89
N VAL A 205 22.67 10.32 -9.15
CA VAL A 205 22.35 10.19 -7.72
C VAL A 205 20.86 10.36 -7.52
N ILE A 206 20.26 9.44 -6.80
CA ILE A 206 18.87 9.57 -6.32
C ILE A 206 18.87 9.76 -4.80
N ASP A 207 17.81 10.36 -4.28
CA ASP A 207 17.44 10.33 -2.88
C ASP A 207 16.34 9.27 -2.71
N PRO A 208 16.73 7.99 -2.45
CA PRO A 208 15.77 6.91 -2.45
C PRO A 208 14.89 6.97 -1.19
N PRO A 209 13.61 6.57 -1.29
CA PRO A 209 12.78 6.40 -0.11
C PRO A 209 13.31 5.26 0.76
N HIS A 210 12.87 5.19 2.01
CA HIS A 210 13.31 4.18 2.97
C HIS A 210 13.09 2.73 2.48
N SER A 211 12.03 2.53 1.68
CA SER A 211 11.68 1.22 1.09
C SER A 211 12.57 0.80 -0.08
N LEU A 212 13.39 1.70 -0.65
CA LEU A 212 14.28 1.44 -1.78
C LEU A 212 15.74 1.56 -1.34
N LYS A 213 16.48 0.46 -1.33
CA LYS A 213 17.86 0.39 -0.84
C LYS A 213 18.82 0.08 -1.96
N ALA A 214 20.03 0.66 -1.89
CA ALA A 214 21.11 0.26 -2.79
C ALA A 214 21.43 -1.24 -2.63
N THR A 215 21.65 -1.92 -3.75
CA THR A 215 22.00 -3.34 -3.80
C THR A 215 23.13 -3.56 -4.82
N GLU A 216 23.98 -4.53 -4.57
CA GLU A 216 25.01 -4.97 -5.53
C GLU A 216 24.43 -5.92 -6.58
N GLU A 217 23.25 -6.52 -6.32
CA GLU A 217 22.61 -7.50 -7.18
C GLU A 217 21.60 -6.85 -8.12
N CYS A 218 21.97 -6.75 -9.39
CA CYS A 218 21.10 -6.33 -10.50
C CYS A 218 20.70 -7.54 -11.34
N HIS A 219 19.83 -8.38 -10.85
CA HIS A 219 19.37 -9.54 -11.62
C HIS A 219 18.12 -9.21 -12.43
N PHE A 220 18.35 -8.78 -13.68
CA PHE A 220 17.28 -8.66 -14.67
C PHE A 220 17.13 -9.96 -15.47
N ASP A 221 15.91 -10.23 -15.90
CA ASP A 221 15.64 -11.28 -16.86
C ASP A 221 16.27 -10.93 -18.22
N GLN A 222 17.32 -11.65 -18.62
CA GLN A 222 18.12 -11.37 -19.82
C GLN A 222 17.41 -11.76 -21.13
N THR A 223 16.20 -12.30 -21.07
CA THR A 223 15.46 -12.76 -22.26
C THR A 223 14.96 -11.61 -23.14
N LEU A 224 15.09 -10.37 -22.70
CA LEU A 224 14.68 -9.18 -23.45
C LEU A 224 15.92 -8.48 -24.00
N GLU A 225 16.06 -8.44 -25.32
CA GLU A 225 17.11 -7.65 -25.99
C GLU A 225 16.88 -6.16 -25.72
N ILE A 226 17.95 -5.48 -25.33
CA ILE A 226 17.94 -4.06 -25.00
C ILE A 226 18.52 -3.29 -26.17
N ASP A 227 17.72 -2.45 -26.82
CA ASP A 227 18.12 -1.58 -27.93
C ASP A 227 19.10 -0.45 -27.55
N GLY A 228 19.37 -0.25 -26.26
CA GLY A 228 20.23 0.82 -25.74
C GLY A 228 21.57 0.30 -25.24
N GLY A 229 22.66 1.03 -25.48
CA GLY A 229 23.96 0.71 -24.89
C GLY A 229 23.85 0.63 -23.37
N ILE A 230 24.46 -0.40 -22.77
CA ILE A 230 24.57 -0.52 -21.30
C ILE A 230 25.80 0.34 -20.91
N PRO A 231 25.68 1.25 -19.93
CA PRO A 231 26.81 2.02 -19.46
C PRO A 231 27.81 1.12 -18.71
N ASP A 232 29.08 1.48 -18.73
CA ASP A 232 30.16 0.73 -18.07
C ASP A 232 29.96 0.60 -16.57
N LYS A 233 29.24 1.56 -15.96
CA LYS A 233 28.88 1.55 -14.55
C LYS A 233 27.39 1.72 -14.40
N VAL A 234 26.81 0.91 -13.51
CA VAL A 234 25.38 0.94 -13.15
C VAL A 234 25.23 1.04 -11.63
N ASN A 235 24.20 1.75 -11.20
CA ASN A 235 23.73 1.76 -9.84
C ASN A 235 22.45 0.94 -9.76
N CYS A 236 22.36 0.08 -8.75
CA CYS A 236 21.21 -0.78 -8.52
C CYS A 236 20.54 -0.50 -7.18
N TYR A 237 19.22 -0.52 -7.19
CA TYR A 237 18.38 -0.37 -6.01
C TYR A 237 17.32 -1.45 -5.99
N GLY A 238 17.04 -1.98 -4.79
CA GLY A 238 16.00 -2.98 -4.57
C GLY A 238 15.02 -2.54 -3.49
N GLY A 239 13.75 -2.90 -3.65
CA GLY A 239 12.71 -2.62 -2.68
C GLY A 239 11.51 -3.55 -2.83
N VAL A 240 10.60 -3.54 -1.85
CA VAL A 240 9.38 -4.35 -1.88
C VAL A 240 8.18 -3.46 -1.58
N PHE A 241 7.10 -3.64 -2.35
CA PHE A 241 5.83 -2.99 -2.08
C PHE A 241 4.69 -4.02 -1.90
N TYR A 242 3.64 -3.61 -1.22
CA TYR A 242 2.47 -4.42 -0.88
C TYR A 242 1.18 -3.87 -1.48
N ASN A 243 1.09 -2.55 -1.66
CA ASN A 243 -0.10 -1.89 -2.18
C ASN A 243 0.03 -1.60 -3.68
N TYR A 244 0.97 -0.73 -4.05
CA TYR A 244 1.14 -0.31 -5.44
C TYR A 244 2.49 0.33 -5.73
N PHE A 245 2.85 0.32 -7.00
CA PHE A 245 3.89 1.15 -7.60
C PHE A 245 3.26 2.12 -8.59
N SER A 246 3.77 3.35 -8.69
CA SER A 246 3.36 4.26 -9.76
C SER A 246 4.51 5.08 -10.33
N ILE A 247 4.35 5.53 -11.59
CA ILE A 247 5.28 6.39 -12.32
C ILE A 247 4.53 7.54 -13.00
N GLY A 248 5.06 8.74 -12.93
CA GLY A 248 4.57 9.93 -13.59
C GLY A 248 3.86 10.88 -12.64
N MET A 249 2.76 11.48 -13.11
CA MET A 249 2.06 12.58 -12.44
C MET A 249 1.57 12.25 -11.03
N ASP A 250 1.10 11.03 -10.77
CA ASP A 250 0.63 10.60 -9.45
C ASP A 250 1.77 10.61 -8.43
N ALA A 251 2.93 10.06 -8.81
CA ALA A 251 4.13 10.07 -7.99
C ALA A 251 4.69 11.49 -7.79
N GLN A 252 4.56 12.38 -8.79
CA GLN A 252 4.94 13.78 -8.67
C GLN A 252 4.11 14.52 -7.60
N VAL A 253 2.80 14.30 -7.57
CA VAL A 253 1.92 14.87 -6.55
C VAL A 253 2.27 14.34 -5.16
N ALA A 254 2.55 13.04 -5.05
CA ALA A 254 2.99 12.43 -3.80
C ALA A 254 4.32 13.03 -3.32
N TYR A 255 5.29 13.25 -4.23
CA TYR A 255 6.58 13.86 -3.93
C TYR A 255 6.41 15.30 -3.40
N GLY A 256 5.61 16.13 -4.08
CA GLY A 256 5.31 17.49 -3.64
C GLY A 256 4.66 17.53 -2.25
N PHE A 257 3.71 16.60 -1.99
CA PHE A 257 3.08 16.49 -0.67
C PHE A 257 4.07 16.07 0.43
N HIS A 258 4.95 15.09 0.15
CA HIS A 258 5.97 14.65 1.09
C HIS A 258 6.96 15.77 1.43
N HIS A 259 7.39 16.52 0.43
CA HIS A 259 8.28 17.67 0.59
C HIS A 259 7.64 18.75 1.48
N LEU A 260 6.40 19.13 1.20
CA LEU A 260 5.66 20.09 2.04
C LEU A 260 5.50 19.59 3.49
N ARG A 261 5.17 18.32 3.67
CA ARG A 261 5.00 17.74 5.01
C ARG A 261 6.31 17.78 5.82
N ASN A 262 7.44 17.59 5.17
CA ASN A 262 8.75 17.63 5.80
C ASN A 262 9.19 19.07 6.12
N GLU A 263 8.94 20.03 5.22
CA GLU A 263 9.27 21.44 5.43
C GLU A 263 8.32 22.13 6.42
N LYS A 264 7.02 21.82 6.35
CA LYS A 264 5.97 22.47 7.14
C LYS A 264 5.05 21.46 7.83
N PRO A 265 5.57 20.69 8.80
CA PRO A 265 4.82 19.60 9.44
C PRO A 265 3.55 20.08 10.17
N TYR A 266 3.48 21.35 10.53
CA TYR A 266 2.30 21.94 11.17
C TYR A 266 1.09 22.05 10.24
N LEU A 267 1.29 22.02 8.91
CA LEU A 267 0.19 22.04 7.94
C LEU A 267 -0.44 20.66 7.74
N ALA A 268 0.31 19.57 7.94
CA ALA A 268 -0.08 18.20 7.66
C ALA A 268 -0.50 17.44 8.94
N GLN A 269 -1.40 18.02 9.75
CA GLN A 269 -1.72 17.51 11.09
C GLN A 269 -2.84 16.46 11.17
N GLY A 270 -3.46 16.06 10.07
CA GLY A 270 -4.54 15.06 10.12
C GLY A 270 -4.97 14.52 8.76
N PRO A 271 -5.70 13.38 8.73
CA PRO A 271 -6.09 12.74 7.48
C PRO A 271 -6.89 13.64 6.52
N ILE A 272 -7.77 14.48 7.06
CA ILE A 272 -8.61 15.41 6.27
C ILE A 272 -7.75 16.52 5.69
N THR A 273 -6.90 17.16 6.52
CA THR A 273 -5.97 18.22 6.08
C THR A 273 -4.99 17.69 5.04
N ASN A 274 -4.46 16.48 5.24
CA ASN A 274 -3.57 15.82 4.29
C ASN A 274 -4.27 15.58 2.93
N LYS A 275 -5.53 15.16 2.91
CA LYS A 275 -6.31 15.01 1.68
C LYS A 275 -6.55 16.34 0.96
N ILE A 276 -6.84 17.41 1.70
CA ILE A 276 -7.01 18.76 1.13
C ILE A 276 -5.69 19.24 0.52
N ILE A 277 -4.58 19.08 1.22
CA ILE A 277 -3.25 19.46 0.72
C ILE A 277 -2.90 18.64 -0.52
N TYR A 278 -3.10 17.33 -0.49
CA TYR A 278 -2.87 16.44 -1.64
C TYR A 278 -3.70 16.88 -2.86
N SER A 279 -4.99 17.20 -2.65
CA SER A 279 -5.87 17.71 -3.69
C SER A 279 -5.41 19.10 -4.20
N SER A 280 -4.93 19.97 -3.32
CA SER A 280 -4.38 21.29 -3.70
C SER A 280 -3.13 21.15 -4.55
N TYR A 281 -2.20 20.26 -4.19
CA TYR A 281 -1.02 19.96 -5.01
C TYR A 281 -1.41 19.37 -6.37
N SER A 282 -2.40 18.50 -6.41
CA SER A 282 -2.97 18.02 -7.66
C SER A 282 -3.50 19.13 -8.55
N CYS A 283 -4.08 20.18 -7.97
CA CYS A 283 -4.59 21.34 -8.71
C CYS A 283 -3.48 22.34 -9.12
N THR A 284 -2.49 22.57 -8.26
CA THR A 284 -1.48 23.64 -8.48
C THR A 284 -0.30 23.17 -9.31
N GLN A 285 0.06 21.89 -9.27
CA GLN A 285 1.20 21.33 -10.03
C GLN A 285 0.84 20.93 -11.48
N GLY A 286 -0.02 21.70 -12.11
CA GLY A 286 -0.31 21.56 -13.53
C GLY A 286 -1.48 20.67 -13.89
N TRP A 287 -2.28 20.25 -12.91
CA TRP A 287 -3.43 19.41 -13.16
C TRP A 287 -4.59 20.18 -13.80
N PHE A 288 -4.79 21.44 -13.45
CA PHE A 288 -5.89 22.26 -13.97
C PHE A 288 -5.47 23.56 -14.64
N LEU A 289 -4.36 24.16 -14.23
CA LEU A 289 -4.02 25.52 -14.59
C LEU A 289 -2.80 25.70 -15.50
N THR A 290 -1.90 24.69 -15.59
CA THR A 290 -0.70 24.81 -16.41
C THR A 290 -0.92 24.15 -17.78
N PRO A 291 -0.79 24.89 -18.89
CA PRO A 291 -0.86 24.30 -20.23
C PRO A 291 0.22 23.22 -20.41
N CYS A 292 -0.14 22.05 -20.90
CA CYS A 292 0.78 20.95 -21.19
C CYS A 292 1.94 21.30 -22.14
N VAL A 293 1.90 22.48 -22.73
CA VAL A 293 2.88 22.98 -23.70
C VAL A 293 4.09 23.62 -23.01
N SER A 294 3.91 24.18 -21.82
CA SER A 294 4.95 24.93 -21.11
C SER A 294 5.81 24.10 -20.17
N ASP A 295 5.35 22.90 -19.76
CA ASP A 295 6.11 22.01 -18.87
C ASP A 295 6.26 20.62 -19.51
N PRO A 296 7.48 20.20 -19.87
CA PRO A 296 7.76 18.86 -20.42
C PRO A 296 7.29 17.73 -19.49
N SER A 297 7.32 17.93 -18.16
CA SER A 297 6.90 16.92 -17.18
C SER A 297 5.40 16.58 -17.27
N LEU A 298 4.59 17.45 -17.87
CA LEU A 298 3.17 17.23 -18.12
C LEU A 298 2.86 16.53 -19.44
N ARG A 299 3.88 16.26 -20.26
CA ARG A 299 3.71 15.49 -21.51
C ARG A 299 3.44 14.02 -21.20
N GLY A 300 2.83 13.29 -22.12
CA GLY A 300 2.49 11.87 -21.91
C GLY A 300 3.72 10.98 -21.75
N LEU A 301 3.63 10.01 -20.86
CA LEU A 301 4.69 9.03 -20.57
C LEU A 301 5.15 8.25 -21.80
N LYS A 302 4.35 8.18 -22.86
CA LYS A 302 4.66 7.47 -24.11
C LYS A 302 6.03 7.80 -24.69
N ASN A 303 6.51 9.04 -24.52
CA ASN A 303 7.74 9.51 -25.14
C ASN A 303 9.00 9.09 -24.38
N ILE A 304 8.87 8.71 -23.11
CA ILE A 304 10.00 8.38 -22.23
C ILE A 304 9.93 6.95 -21.68
N LEU A 305 8.79 6.26 -21.87
CA LEU A 305 8.53 4.98 -21.23
C LEU A 305 8.13 3.91 -22.26
N ARG A 306 8.85 2.79 -22.24
CA ARG A 306 8.42 1.53 -22.84
C ARG A 306 8.07 0.57 -21.72
N MET A 307 6.94 -0.11 -21.85
CA MET A 307 6.44 -1.05 -20.86
C MET A 307 6.33 -2.44 -21.46
N TYR A 308 6.93 -3.41 -20.80
CA TYR A 308 6.84 -4.83 -21.12
C TYR A 308 6.21 -5.56 -19.94
N ILE A 309 5.39 -6.55 -20.22
CA ILE A 309 4.75 -7.37 -19.20
C ILE A 309 4.87 -8.85 -19.51
N LYS A 310 4.83 -9.67 -18.48
CA LYS A 310 4.47 -11.09 -18.58
C LYS A 310 3.03 -11.24 -18.14
N LYS A 311 2.20 -11.86 -18.97
CA LYS A 311 0.81 -12.18 -18.65
C LYS A 311 0.73 -13.37 -17.69
N ALA A 312 -0.44 -13.60 -17.12
CA ALA A 312 -0.70 -14.78 -16.32
C ALA A 312 -0.31 -16.06 -17.08
N ARG A 313 0.49 -16.92 -16.47
CA ARG A 313 0.95 -18.20 -17.04
C ARG A 313 1.75 -18.09 -18.35
N CYS A 314 2.28 -16.91 -18.66
CA CYS A 314 3.13 -16.67 -19.84
C CYS A 314 4.54 -16.30 -19.38
N SER A 315 5.56 -16.96 -19.93
CA SER A 315 6.99 -16.67 -19.65
C SER A 315 7.57 -15.59 -20.55
N GLU A 316 6.89 -15.25 -21.64
CA GLU A 316 7.38 -14.32 -22.63
C GLU A 316 7.01 -12.87 -22.31
N TRP A 317 7.91 -11.96 -22.62
CA TRP A 317 7.68 -10.53 -22.50
C TRP A 317 6.89 -10.01 -23.71
N GLU A 318 5.81 -9.27 -23.43
CA GLU A 318 5.01 -8.58 -24.44
C GLU A 318 5.08 -7.06 -24.20
N GLN A 319 5.43 -6.32 -25.23
CA GLN A 319 5.41 -4.86 -25.17
C GLN A 319 3.98 -4.32 -25.22
N ILE A 320 3.60 -3.56 -24.20
CA ILE A 320 2.30 -2.93 -24.11
C ILE A 320 2.42 -1.44 -24.46
N PRO A 321 1.66 -0.96 -25.46
CA PRO A 321 1.74 0.45 -25.85
C PRO A 321 1.19 1.37 -24.75
N VAL A 322 1.98 2.35 -24.32
CA VAL A 322 1.53 3.40 -23.40
C VAL A 322 0.64 4.39 -24.16
N PRO A 323 -0.63 4.58 -23.77
CA PRO A 323 -1.53 5.47 -24.47
C PRO A 323 -1.08 6.94 -24.37
N ARG A 324 -1.21 7.72 -25.46
CA ARG A 324 -0.77 9.13 -25.53
C ARG A 324 -1.37 10.03 -24.46
N SER A 325 -2.59 9.74 -24.01
CA SER A 325 -3.30 10.54 -23.01
C SER A 325 -2.93 10.21 -21.56
N VAL A 326 -2.13 9.14 -21.32
CA VAL A 326 -1.77 8.70 -19.98
C VAL A 326 -0.60 9.53 -19.46
N ARG A 327 -0.74 10.05 -18.26
CA ARG A 327 0.23 10.89 -17.52
C ARG A 327 0.81 10.17 -16.30
N ALA A 328 0.10 9.16 -15.80
CA ALA A 328 0.60 8.27 -14.76
C ALA A 328 0.19 6.84 -15.06
N ILE A 329 1.07 5.88 -14.76
CA ILE A 329 0.79 4.45 -14.76
C ILE A 329 0.89 3.99 -13.32
N VAL A 330 -0.09 3.20 -12.90
CA VAL A 330 -0.14 2.58 -11.58
C VAL A 330 -0.23 1.07 -11.76
N ALA A 331 0.64 0.34 -11.08
CA ALA A 331 0.60 -1.11 -10.93
C ALA A 331 0.11 -1.42 -9.50
N LEU A 332 -1.11 -1.93 -9.38
CA LEU A 332 -1.84 -2.09 -8.13
C LEU A 332 -1.96 -3.57 -7.77
N ASN A 333 -1.59 -3.92 -6.54
CA ASN A 333 -1.75 -5.25 -5.95
C ASN A 333 -3.11 -5.42 -5.26
N LEU A 334 -3.60 -4.36 -4.64
CA LEU A 334 -4.89 -4.35 -3.94
C LEU A 334 -6.02 -3.90 -4.88
N HIS A 335 -7.29 -4.14 -4.50
CA HIS A 335 -8.43 -3.54 -5.22
C HIS A 335 -8.81 -2.16 -4.71
N ASN A 336 -8.11 -1.64 -3.72
CA ASN A 336 -8.31 -0.31 -3.15
C ASN A 336 -7.13 0.59 -3.46
N TYR A 337 -7.42 1.79 -3.96
CA TYR A 337 -6.44 2.81 -4.29
C TYR A 337 -6.90 4.18 -3.81
N GLY A 338 -5.99 5.01 -3.32
CA GLY A 338 -6.26 6.39 -2.97
C GLY A 338 -7.38 6.58 -1.94
N SER A 339 -7.38 5.82 -0.86
CA SER A 339 -8.37 5.79 0.23
C SER A 339 -9.63 4.96 -0.07
N GLY A 340 -9.46 3.79 -0.63
CA GLY A 340 -10.51 2.79 -0.80
C GLY A 340 -11.31 2.94 -2.10
N ARG A 341 -10.73 3.57 -3.12
CA ARG A 341 -11.35 3.71 -4.44
C ARG A 341 -11.03 2.51 -5.30
N ASN A 342 -12.01 2.06 -6.09
CA ASN A 342 -11.77 1.09 -7.14
C ASN A 342 -11.56 1.84 -8.48
N PRO A 343 -10.31 1.93 -8.98
CA PRO A 343 -9.99 2.80 -10.12
C PRO A 343 -10.69 2.39 -11.42
N TRP A 344 -10.97 1.12 -11.62
CA TRP A 344 -11.62 0.61 -12.86
C TRP A 344 -13.10 0.29 -12.67
N GLY A 345 -13.63 0.44 -11.45
CA GLY A 345 -15.03 0.13 -11.14
C GLY A 345 -15.32 -1.38 -11.16
N LYS A 346 -16.58 -1.74 -11.29
CA LYS A 346 -17.01 -3.14 -11.43
C LYS A 346 -16.88 -3.57 -12.89
N LEU A 347 -15.89 -4.39 -13.19
CA LEU A 347 -15.72 -4.95 -14.52
C LEU A 347 -16.76 -6.05 -14.77
N LYS A 348 -17.32 -6.06 -15.98
CA LYS A 348 -18.26 -7.11 -16.40
C LYS A 348 -17.49 -8.39 -16.76
N PRO A 349 -18.04 -9.58 -16.49
CA PRO A 349 -17.41 -10.85 -16.87
C PRO A 349 -17.02 -10.92 -18.35
N GLU A 350 -17.88 -10.41 -19.23
CA GLU A 350 -17.63 -10.42 -20.68
C GLU A 350 -16.43 -9.53 -21.07
N TYR A 351 -16.18 -8.45 -20.30
CA TYR A 351 -15.01 -7.61 -20.51
C TYR A 351 -13.73 -8.34 -20.08
N LEU A 352 -13.76 -9.04 -18.95
CA LEU A 352 -12.63 -9.82 -18.44
C LEU A 352 -12.28 -10.94 -19.43
N GLU A 353 -13.28 -11.71 -19.88
CA GLU A 353 -13.11 -12.79 -20.86
C GLU A 353 -12.52 -12.27 -22.18
N LYS A 354 -13.09 -11.20 -22.74
CA LYS A 354 -12.58 -10.59 -23.98
C LYS A 354 -11.13 -10.13 -23.90
N ARG A 355 -10.68 -9.73 -22.72
CA ARG A 355 -9.32 -9.26 -22.46
C ARG A 355 -8.36 -10.36 -22.01
N GLY A 356 -8.90 -11.55 -21.69
CA GLY A 356 -8.14 -12.62 -21.04
C GLY A 356 -7.71 -12.24 -19.61
N PHE A 357 -8.51 -11.41 -18.93
CA PHE A 357 -8.28 -10.98 -17.56
C PHE A 357 -9.06 -11.85 -16.58
N VAL A 358 -8.57 -11.93 -15.36
CA VAL A 358 -9.26 -12.55 -14.21
C VAL A 358 -9.74 -11.47 -13.25
N GLU A 359 -10.64 -11.81 -12.33
CA GLU A 359 -11.01 -10.91 -11.24
C GLU A 359 -9.80 -10.64 -10.35
N ALA A 360 -9.62 -9.37 -9.95
CA ALA A 360 -8.45 -8.94 -9.19
C ALA A 360 -8.50 -9.41 -7.73
N HIS A 361 -7.46 -10.09 -7.27
CA HIS A 361 -7.25 -10.49 -5.88
C HIS A 361 -5.85 -10.12 -5.41
N ALA A 362 -5.70 -9.89 -4.11
CA ALA A 362 -4.42 -9.48 -3.53
C ALA A 362 -3.39 -10.63 -3.40
N ASP A 363 -3.79 -11.85 -3.77
CA ASP A 363 -3.00 -13.10 -3.63
C ASP A 363 -2.98 -13.96 -4.89
N ASP A 364 -3.36 -13.39 -6.04
CA ASP A 364 -3.48 -14.09 -7.33
C ASP A 364 -2.20 -14.09 -8.18
N GLY A 365 -1.16 -13.41 -7.72
CA GLY A 365 0.12 -13.27 -8.42
C GLY A 365 0.06 -12.32 -9.62
N LEU A 366 -0.91 -11.40 -9.66
CA LEU A 366 -1.09 -10.43 -10.72
C LEU A 366 -1.14 -9.00 -10.18
N LEU A 367 -0.61 -8.07 -10.97
CA LEU A 367 -0.76 -6.64 -10.77
C LEU A 367 -1.76 -6.09 -11.77
N GLU A 368 -2.67 -5.25 -11.29
CA GLU A 368 -3.58 -4.48 -12.13
C GLU A 368 -2.90 -3.20 -12.62
N ILE A 369 -2.73 -3.08 -13.93
CA ILE A 369 -2.09 -1.90 -14.53
C ILE A 369 -3.15 -0.98 -15.09
N PHE A 370 -3.22 0.25 -14.57
CA PHE A 370 -4.12 1.26 -15.08
C PHE A 370 -3.44 2.59 -15.31
N GLY A 371 -4.02 3.41 -16.18
CA GLY A 371 -3.52 4.72 -16.57
C GLY A 371 -4.42 5.86 -16.10
N LEU A 372 -3.82 6.85 -15.47
CA LEU A 372 -4.45 8.13 -15.17
C LEU A 372 -4.11 9.13 -16.27
N LYS A 373 -5.13 9.82 -16.77
CA LYS A 373 -4.98 10.88 -17.77
C LYS A 373 -4.69 12.21 -17.07
N GLN A 374 -5.05 13.33 -17.71
CA GLN A 374 -4.88 14.68 -17.16
C GLN A 374 -5.65 14.87 -15.85
N GLY A 375 -5.28 15.92 -15.11
CA GLY A 375 -5.70 16.14 -13.74
C GLY A 375 -7.19 16.05 -13.42
N TRP A 376 -8.07 16.66 -14.20
CA TRP A 376 -9.51 16.55 -13.98
C TRP A 376 -10.01 15.08 -14.10
N HIS A 377 -9.48 14.30 -15.06
CA HIS A 377 -9.81 12.89 -15.19
C HIS A 377 -9.37 12.09 -13.97
N ALA A 378 -8.15 12.32 -13.48
CA ALA A 378 -7.66 11.65 -12.28
C ALA A 378 -8.49 12.02 -11.04
N SER A 379 -8.89 13.30 -10.90
CA SER A 379 -9.79 13.74 -9.82
C SER A 379 -11.16 13.06 -9.90
N PHE A 380 -11.73 12.91 -11.10
CA PHE A 380 -12.99 12.19 -11.27
C PHE A 380 -12.87 10.68 -11.02
N VAL A 381 -11.74 10.06 -11.34
CA VAL A 381 -11.43 8.67 -10.95
C VAL A 381 -11.40 8.55 -9.43
N MET A 382 -10.73 9.50 -8.74
CA MET A 382 -10.62 9.51 -7.29
C MET A 382 -11.94 9.73 -6.55
N VAL A 383 -12.97 10.27 -7.21
CA VAL A 383 -14.33 10.38 -6.68
C VAL A 383 -15.31 9.38 -7.32
N GLU A 384 -14.81 8.40 -8.05
CA GLU A 384 -15.56 7.30 -8.68
C GLU A 384 -16.62 7.73 -9.70
N LEU A 385 -16.47 8.91 -10.29
CA LEU A 385 -17.35 9.39 -11.35
C LEU A 385 -16.95 8.87 -12.73
N ILE A 386 -15.67 8.54 -12.92
CA ILE A 386 -15.12 7.99 -14.17
C ILE A 386 -14.13 6.88 -13.81
N SER A 387 -14.10 5.80 -14.60
CA SER A 387 -13.11 4.74 -14.44
C SER A 387 -11.76 5.13 -15.04
N ALA A 388 -10.67 4.73 -14.39
CA ALA A 388 -9.33 4.79 -14.95
C ALA A 388 -9.21 3.87 -16.18
N LYS A 389 -8.24 4.15 -17.04
CA LYS A 389 -8.00 3.27 -18.18
C LYS A 389 -7.28 2.00 -17.71
N HIS A 390 -8.01 0.89 -17.63
CA HIS A 390 -7.42 -0.42 -17.36
C HIS A 390 -6.58 -0.86 -18.57
N ILE A 391 -5.28 -1.02 -18.40
CA ILE A 391 -4.32 -1.25 -19.47
C ILE A 391 -4.02 -2.74 -19.62
N ALA A 392 -3.60 -3.40 -18.52
CA ALA A 392 -3.17 -4.78 -18.51
C ALA A 392 -3.28 -5.40 -17.12
N GLN A 393 -3.22 -6.74 -17.06
CA GLN A 393 -2.86 -7.53 -15.87
C GLN A 393 -1.50 -8.18 -16.13
N ALA A 394 -0.63 -8.23 -15.13
CA ALA A 394 0.73 -8.72 -15.29
C ALA A 394 1.24 -9.52 -14.09
N SER A 395 1.90 -10.64 -14.36
CA SER A 395 2.67 -11.40 -13.37
C SER A 395 4.11 -10.84 -13.19
N SER A 396 4.58 -10.04 -14.14
CA SER A 396 5.83 -9.28 -14.07
C SER A 396 5.76 -8.06 -14.96
N ILE A 397 6.43 -6.99 -14.58
CA ILE A 397 6.48 -5.73 -15.34
C ILE A 397 7.94 -5.35 -15.52
N ARG A 398 8.30 -4.88 -16.72
CA ARG A 398 9.57 -4.20 -16.96
C ARG A 398 9.28 -2.85 -17.61
N LEU A 399 9.87 -1.82 -17.05
CA LEU A 399 9.83 -0.47 -17.56
C LEU A 399 11.23 -0.11 -18.06
N GLU A 400 11.31 0.34 -19.29
CA GLU A 400 12.48 1.00 -19.86
C GLU A 400 12.20 2.50 -19.94
N ILE A 401 13.04 3.29 -19.31
CA ILE A 401 12.85 4.72 -19.14
C ILE A 401 14.05 5.43 -19.72
N ARG A 402 13.81 6.30 -20.69
CA ARG A 402 14.86 7.08 -21.33
C ARG A 402 14.45 8.54 -21.46
N GLY A 403 15.35 9.42 -21.07
CA GLY A 403 15.18 10.85 -21.20
C GLY A 403 15.25 11.31 -22.66
N GLY A 404 15.02 12.56 -22.86
CA GLY A 404 15.12 13.29 -24.09
C GLY A 404 15.12 14.75 -23.70
N GLU A 405 13.98 15.41 -23.87
CA GLU A 405 13.73 16.74 -23.28
C GLU A 405 13.48 16.70 -21.76
N TRP A 406 13.16 15.51 -21.23
CA TRP A 406 12.91 15.31 -19.81
C TRP A 406 14.20 14.97 -19.08
N LYS A 407 14.45 15.67 -17.97
CA LYS A 407 15.60 15.38 -17.09
C LYS A 407 15.26 14.36 -16.02
N ASP A 408 14.01 14.35 -15.55
CA ASP A 408 13.57 13.55 -14.42
C ASP A 408 12.15 13.02 -14.64
N VAL A 409 11.85 11.91 -13.99
CA VAL A 409 10.50 11.37 -13.80
C VAL A 409 10.28 11.03 -12.33
N PHE A 410 9.04 11.13 -11.85
CA PHE A 410 8.71 10.77 -10.47
C PHE A 410 8.16 9.35 -10.41
N MET A 411 8.56 8.62 -9.37
CA MET A 411 8.11 7.27 -9.07
C MET A 411 7.74 7.17 -7.60
N GLN A 412 6.94 6.17 -7.22
CA GLN A 412 6.63 5.87 -5.83
C GLN A 412 6.30 4.39 -5.62
N MET A 413 6.56 3.91 -4.41
CA MET A 413 6.11 2.61 -3.88
C MET A 413 5.36 2.84 -2.57
N ASP A 414 4.15 2.29 -2.45
CA ASP A 414 3.31 2.37 -1.24
C ASP A 414 3.18 3.78 -0.64
N GLY A 415 3.19 4.82 -1.50
CA GLY A 415 3.12 6.21 -1.10
C GLY A 415 4.46 6.83 -0.69
N GLU A 416 5.59 6.16 -0.87
CA GLU A 416 6.93 6.71 -0.70
C GLU A 416 7.52 7.13 -2.05
N PRO A 417 7.49 8.42 -2.40
CA PRO A 417 7.91 8.91 -3.71
C PRO A 417 9.41 9.24 -3.75
N TRP A 418 9.97 9.16 -4.98
CA TRP A 418 11.30 9.69 -5.27
C TRP A 418 11.35 10.33 -6.67
N LYS A 419 12.39 11.11 -6.88
CA LYS A 419 12.71 11.75 -8.14
C LYS A 419 13.79 10.92 -8.84
N GLN A 420 13.48 10.40 -10.03
CA GLN A 420 14.37 9.56 -10.82
C GLN A 420 14.98 10.38 -11.96
N PRO A 421 16.31 10.62 -11.98
CA PRO A 421 16.99 11.23 -13.11
C PRO A 421 16.95 10.30 -14.33
N MET A 422 16.96 10.89 -15.51
CA MET A 422 16.95 10.19 -16.79
C MET A 422 18.07 10.68 -17.69
N SER A 423 18.81 9.73 -18.28
CA SER A 423 19.80 9.99 -19.32
C SER A 423 19.16 10.03 -20.71
N SER A 424 19.69 10.84 -21.61
CA SER A 424 19.35 10.80 -23.04
C SER A 424 20.10 9.70 -23.80
N GLU A 425 21.24 9.25 -23.27
CA GLU A 425 22.12 8.25 -23.90
C GLU A 425 21.80 6.84 -23.48
N TYR A 426 21.55 6.64 -22.17
CA TYR A 426 21.35 5.32 -21.56
C TYR A 426 19.95 5.20 -20.96
N SER A 427 19.39 4.00 -21.05
CA SER A 427 18.10 3.71 -20.43
C SER A 427 18.25 3.36 -18.95
N THR A 428 17.27 3.78 -18.14
CA THR A 428 17.05 3.27 -16.79
C THR A 428 16.02 2.14 -16.88
N PHE A 429 16.28 1.03 -16.22
CA PHE A 429 15.40 -0.14 -16.19
C PHE A 429 14.81 -0.32 -14.81
N LEU A 430 13.52 -0.65 -14.76
CA LEU A 430 12.84 -1.04 -13.54
C LEU A 430 12.08 -2.33 -13.80
N GLU A 431 12.33 -3.35 -13.00
CA GLU A 431 11.63 -4.63 -13.10
C GLU A 431 10.85 -4.91 -11.80
N ILE A 432 9.61 -5.37 -11.96
CA ILE A 432 8.73 -5.75 -10.86
C ILE A 432 8.40 -7.22 -11.00
N LYS A 433 8.71 -8.00 -9.95
CA LYS A 433 8.43 -9.44 -9.88
C LYS A 433 7.78 -9.79 -8.55
N ARG A 434 6.89 -10.79 -8.56
CA ARG A 434 6.31 -11.29 -7.32
C ARG A 434 7.38 -11.93 -6.43
N VAL A 435 7.34 -11.62 -5.14
CA VAL A 435 8.10 -12.35 -4.12
C VAL A 435 7.44 -13.71 -3.92
N PRO A 436 8.19 -14.83 -3.87
CA PRO A 436 7.60 -16.17 -3.70
C PRO A 436 6.81 -16.33 -2.40
N TYR A 437 7.24 -15.67 -1.33
CA TYR A 437 6.55 -15.68 -0.05
C TYR A 437 5.32 -14.76 -0.07
N GLN A 438 4.17 -15.31 0.35
CA GLN A 438 2.94 -14.55 0.58
C GLN A 438 2.81 -14.21 2.06
N SER A 439 2.63 -12.94 2.37
CA SER A 439 2.36 -12.49 3.73
C SER A 439 0.99 -12.97 4.22
N LEU A 440 0.88 -13.27 5.51
CA LEU A 440 -0.36 -13.69 6.13
C LEU A 440 -1.06 -12.49 6.76
N MET A 441 -2.29 -12.23 6.35
CA MET A 441 -3.12 -11.14 6.83
C MET A 441 -4.35 -11.69 7.53
N ILE A 442 -4.80 -11.02 8.59
CA ILE A 442 -6.08 -11.34 9.23
C ILE A 442 -7.17 -10.47 8.61
N ASN A 443 -8.18 -11.11 8.03
CA ASN A 443 -9.35 -10.43 7.53
C ASN A 443 -10.36 -10.23 8.67
N ARG A 444 -11.03 -9.09 8.65
CA ARG A 444 -12.06 -8.76 9.64
C ARG A 444 -13.46 -9.22 9.21
N GLU A 445 -13.69 -9.41 7.91
CA GLU A 445 -15.01 -9.79 7.34
C GLU A 445 -15.25 -11.30 7.36
#